data_f828177349da64f5dca305d3914ac5e3
#
_entry.id   f828177349da64f5dca305d3914ac5e3
#
_cell.length_a   1.000
_cell.length_b   1.000
_cell.length_c   1.000
_cell.angle_alpha   90.00
_cell.angle_beta   90.00
_cell.angle_gamma   90.00
#
_symmetry.space_group_name_H-M   'P 1'
#
loop_
_entity.id
_entity.type
_entity.pdbx_description
1 polymer ?
#
loop_
_entity_poly.entity_id
_entity_poly.type
_entity_poly.pdbx_seq_one_letter_code
_entity_poly.pdbx_strand_id
1 'polypeptide(L)'
;MGYGFPGAVGAQIGNPDTPVIAISGDGGMQMNIQEFATAVLQELPLILCVFNNTYLGMVRQWQKLFYGKRYSMTCLRAGKACDGKCGVEGCECPPYTPDFVKLAESYGAKGIRVFKAEDVQAAFEEARKNTKVPTLIEFIIDPEDLVYPMVKPGGTLEELIMDC
;
A
#
# COMPACT_ATOMS: atom_id res chain seq x y z
N MET A 1 -1.80 5.46 -10.07
CA MET A 1 -1.87 4.13 -9.43
C MET A 1 -1.18 3.11 -10.34
N GLY A 2 -0.58 2.07 -9.77
CA GLY A 2 0.08 0.99 -10.52
C GLY A 2 1.50 1.28 -11.03
N TYR A 3 2.00 2.49 -10.98
CA TYR A 3 3.34 2.84 -11.45
C TYR A 3 4.48 2.37 -10.54
N GLY A 4 4.27 2.36 -9.21
CA GLY A 4 5.34 2.22 -8.23
C GLY A 4 6.15 0.94 -8.38
N PHE A 5 5.50 -0.21 -8.52
CA PHE A 5 6.19 -1.48 -8.62
C PHE A 5 6.95 -1.65 -9.96
N PRO A 6 6.33 -1.51 -11.14
CA PRO A 6 7.07 -1.59 -12.41
C PRO A 6 8.15 -0.51 -12.52
N GLY A 7 7.91 0.68 -11.98
CA GLY A 7 8.94 1.73 -11.92
C GLY A 7 10.15 1.32 -11.08
N ALA A 8 9.93 0.64 -9.95
CA ALA A 8 11.01 0.12 -9.11
C ALA A 8 11.80 -1.01 -9.78
N VAL A 9 11.12 -1.91 -10.53
CA VAL A 9 11.78 -2.93 -11.35
C VAL A 9 12.73 -2.27 -12.34
N GLY A 10 12.26 -1.27 -13.10
CA GLY A 10 13.10 -0.51 -14.03
C GLY A 10 14.26 0.22 -13.33
N ALA A 11 13.99 0.83 -12.18
CA ALA A 11 15.03 1.52 -11.40
C ALA A 11 16.12 0.56 -10.91
N GLN A 12 15.74 -0.64 -10.43
CA GLN A 12 16.71 -1.64 -9.97
C GLN A 12 17.56 -2.21 -11.10
N ILE A 13 16.97 -2.44 -12.27
CA ILE A 13 17.71 -2.87 -13.46
C ILE A 13 18.73 -1.79 -13.90
N GLY A 14 18.31 -0.52 -13.87
CA GLY A 14 19.17 0.60 -14.25
C GLY A 14 20.25 0.94 -13.21
N ASN A 15 20.07 0.48 -11.95
CA ASN A 15 21.00 0.73 -10.84
C ASN A 15 21.20 -0.52 -10.00
N PRO A 16 21.93 -1.53 -10.54
CA PRO A 16 22.03 -2.85 -9.89
C PRO A 16 22.72 -2.80 -8.52
N ASP A 17 23.64 -1.86 -8.33
CA ASP A 17 24.42 -1.74 -7.09
C ASP A 17 23.78 -0.81 -6.04
N THR A 18 22.64 -0.22 -6.36
CA THR A 18 21.93 0.71 -5.46
C THR A 18 20.64 0.07 -4.95
N PRO A 19 20.43 -0.02 -3.63
CA PRO A 19 19.19 -0.55 -3.09
C PRO A 19 17.98 0.30 -3.53
N VAL A 20 16.97 -0.33 -4.11
CA VAL A 20 15.73 0.33 -4.51
C VAL A 20 14.62 -0.02 -3.52
N ILE A 21 13.98 1.02 -2.98
CA ILE A 21 12.80 0.91 -2.12
C ILE A 21 11.63 1.55 -2.85
N ALA A 22 10.59 0.77 -3.12
CA ALA A 22 9.34 1.26 -3.68
C ALA A 22 8.28 1.41 -2.58
N ILE A 23 7.53 2.50 -2.62
CA ILE A 23 6.40 2.73 -1.72
C ILE A 23 5.12 2.71 -2.54
N SER A 24 4.17 1.88 -2.14
CA SER A 24 2.87 1.75 -2.80
C SER A 24 1.76 1.57 -1.77
N GLY A 25 0.56 2.02 -2.09
CA GLY A 25 -0.64 1.60 -1.36
C GLY A 25 -1.12 0.23 -1.83
N ASP A 26 -1.96 -0.41 -1.04
CA ASP A 26 -2.59 -1.70 -1.32
C ASP A 26 -3.36 -1.72 -2.66
N GLY A 27 -4.19 -0.69 -2.92
CA GLY A 27 -4.88 -0.57 -4.20
C GLY A 27 -3.96 -0.31 -5.40
N GLY A 28 -2.84 0.41 -5.19
CA GLY A 28 -1.82 0.63 -6.22
C GLY A 28 -1.04 -0.63 -6.54
N MET A 29 -0.70 -1.42 -5.51
CA MET A 29 0.03 -2.67 -5.65
C MET A 29 -0.75 -3.71 -6.45
N GLN A 30 -2.06 -3.81 -6.23
CA GLN A 30 -2.91 -4.77 -6.96
C GLN A 30 -2.97 -4.55 -8.47
N MET A 31 -2.62 -3.39 -8.96
CA MET A 31 -2.73 -3.10 -10.39
C MET A 31 -1.64 -3.78 -11.24
N ASN A 32 -0.49 -4.10 -10.66
CA ASN A 32 0.65 -4.68 -11.36
C ASN A 32 1.35 -5.77 -10.52
N ILE A 33 0.59 -6.61 -9.85
CA ILE A 33 1.13 -7.71 -9.03
C ILE A 33 1.92 -8.73 -9.84
N GLN A 34 1.63 -8.88 -11.13
CA GLN A 34 2.34 -9.80 -12.04
C GLN A 34 3.82 -9.45 -12.21
N GLU A 35 4.23 -8.21 -11.91
CA GLU A 35 5.64 -7.80 -11.95
C GLU A 35 6.52 -8.52 -10.93
N PHE A 36 5.94 -9.21 -9.95
CA PHE A 36 6.69 -10.13 -9.11
C PHE A 36 7.39 -11.20 -9.92
N ALA A 37 6.76 -11.74 -10.98
CA ALA A 37 7.38 -12.71 -11.86
C ALA A 37 8.64 -12.11 -12.51
N THR A 38 8.57 -10.90 -13.03
CA THR A 38 9.72 -10.20 -13.62
C THR A 38 10.82 -10.00 -12.59
N ALA A 39 10.46 -9.48 -11.41
CA ALA A 39 11.43 -9.14 -10.36
C ALA A 39 12.15 -10.39 -9.80
N VAL A 40 11.42 -11.49 -9.63
CA VAL A 40 11.99 -12.76 -9.15
C VAL A 40 12.87 -13.41 -10.22
N LEU A 41 12.41 -13.49 -11.48
CA LEU A 41 13.17 -14.08 -12.58
C LEU A 41 14.46 -13.31 -12.90
N GLN A 42 14.46 -12.00 -12.71
CA GLN A 42 15.64 -11.14 -12.90
C GLN A 42 16.50 -11.01 -11.63
N GLU A 43 16.21 -11.77 -10.58
CA GLU A 43 16.92 -11.74 -9.29
C GLU A 43 17.09 -10.31 -8.71
N LEU A 44 16.03 -9.50 -8.73
CA LEU A 44 16.07 -8.10 -8.31
C LEU A 44 15.79 -7.99 -6.78
N PRO A 45 16.78 -7.59 -5.96
CA PRO A 45 16.63 -7.51 -4.51
C PRO A 45 15.96 -6.22 -4.03
N LEU A 46 14.93 -5.75 -4.73
CA LEU A 46 14.22 -4.55 -4.36
C LEU A 46 13.28 -4.76 -3.15
N ILE A 47 13.02 -3.71 -2.40
CA ILE A 47 12.12 -3.71 -1.25
C ILE A 47 10.83 -3.00 -1.63
N LEU A 48 9.70 -3.70 -1.52
CA LEU A 48 8.36 -3.16 -1.76
C LEU A 48 7.67 -2.88 -0.44
N CYS A 49 7.48 -1.62 -0.11
CA CYS A 49 6.70 -1.17 1.05
C CYS A 49 5.25 -0.97 0.63
N VAL A 50 4.35 -1.83 1.11
CA VAL A 50 2.92 -1.74 0.85
C VAL A 50 2.21 -1.18 2.08
N PHE A 51 1.71 0.03 1.98
CA PHE A 51 0.88 0.65 3.02
C PHE A 51 -0.56 0.20 2.82
N ASN A 52 -1.00 -0.71 3.68
CA ASN A 52 -2.31 -1.34 3.60
C ASN A 52 -3.27 -0.74 4.63
N ASN A 53 -4.14 0.14 4.18
CA ASN A 53 -5.26 0.66 4.95
C ASN A 53 -6.60 0.03 4.55
N THR A 54 -6.59 -0.91 3.59
CA THR A 54 -7.77 -1.59 3.05
C THR A 54 -8.77 -0.71 2.28
N TYR A 55 -8.32 0.48 1.88
CA TYR A 55 -9.14 1.45 1.14
C TYR A 55 -8.38 2.10 -0.01
N LEU A 56 -9.12 2.60 -0.99
CA LEU A 56 -8.60 3.62 -1.91
C LEU A 56 -8.47 4.93 -1.12
N GLY A 57 -7.36 5.06 -0.37
CA GLY A 57 -7.18 6.03 0.70
C GLY A 57 -7.42 7.49 0.27
N MET A 58 -6.84 7.92 -0.86
CA MET A 58 -7.01 9.29 -1.36
C MET A 58 -8.46 9.59 -1.73
N VAL A 59 -9.16 8.64 -2.38
CA VAL A 59 -10.58 8.83 -2.73
C VAL A 59 -11.44 8.89 -1.47
N ARG A 60 -11.15 8.01 -0.49
CA ARG A 60 -11.84 8.02 0.82
C ARG A 60 -11.62 9.33 1.57
N GLN A 61 -10.39 9.86 1.56
CA GLN A 61 -10.06 11.16 2.15
C GLN A 61 -10.89 12.29 1.54
N TRP A 62 -11.03 12.33 0.21
CA TRP A 62 -11.87 13.31 -0.45
C TRP A 62 -13.34 13.17 -0.06
N GLN A 63 -13.85 11.95 0.03
CA GLN A 63 -15.22 11.70 0.50
C GLN A 63 -15.42 12.16 1.95
N LYS A 64 -14.40 12.00 2.80
CA LYS A 64 -14.42 12.49 4.19
C LYS A 64 -14.46 14.02 4.23
N LEU A 65 -13.55 14.68 3.51
CA LEU A 65 -13.35 16.13 3.59
C LEU A 65 -14.41 16.93 2.83
N PHE A 66 -14.81 16.49 1.64
CA PHE A 66 -15.59 17.30 0.70
C PHE A 66 -17.01 16.79 0.45
N TYR A 67 -17.31 15.55 0.83
CA TYR A 67 -18.61 14.93 0.55
C TYR A 67 -19.35 14.45 1.80
N GLY A 68 -19.06 15.06 2.96
CA GLY A 68 -19.79 14.78 4.22
C GLY A 68 -19.70 13.33 4.66
N LYS A 69 -18.54 12.68 4.49
CA LYS A 69 -18.28 11.25 4.85
C LYS A 69 -19.20 10.26 4.13
N ARG A 70 -19.74 10.62 2.95
CA ARG A 70 -20.52 9.69 2.11
C ARG A 70 -19.59 8.76 1.35
N TYR A 71 -19.09 7.74 2.06
CA TYR A 71 -18.16 6.76 1.50
C TYR A 71 -18.87 5.86 0.48
N SER A 72 -18.26 5.70 -0.69
CA SER A 72 -18.76 4.83 -1.75
C SER A 72 -17.61 4.26 -2.57
N MET A 73 -17.64 2.94 -2.79
CA MET A 73 -16.71 2.19 -3.64
C MET A 73 -15.22 2.37 -3.32
N THR A 74 -14.88 2.68 -2.08
CA THR A 74 -13.48 2.88 -1.64
C THR A 74 -12.95 1.77 -0.75
N CYS A 75 -13.82 0.96 -0.15
CA CYS A 75 -13.43 -0.17 0.67
C CYS A 75 -13.00 -1.36 -0.20
N LEU A 76 -11.75 -1.79 -0.06
CA LEU A 76 -11.19 -2.90 -0.82
C LEU A 76 -11.52 -4.27 -0.20
N ARG A 77 -12.14 -4.28 0.99
CA ARG A 77 -12.64 -5.48 1.67
C ARG A 77 -14.15 -5.73 1.46
N ALA A 78 -14.82 -4.83 0.76
CA ALA A 78 -16.27 -4.92 0.58
C ALA A 78 -16.67 -6.21 -0.16
N GLY A 79 -17.29 -7.13 0.55
CA GLY A 79 -17.90 -8.34 -0.01
C GLY A 79 -19.42 -8.22 -0.14
N LYS A 80 -20.08 -9.25 -0.69
CA LYS A 80 -21.55 -9.28 -0.84
C LYS A 80 -22.31 -9.13 0.48
N ALA A 81 -21.71 -9.54 1.59
CA ALA A 81 -22.30 -9.44 2.94
C ALA A 81 -22.04 -8.09 3.62
N CYS A 82 -21.25 -7.20 2.99
CA CYS A 82 -20.96 -5.90 3.55
C CYS A 82 -22.19 -4.99 3.44
N ASP A 83 -22.70 -4.51 4.57
CA ASP A 83 -23.84 -3.60 4.64
C ASP A 83 -23.51 -2.13 4.30
N GLY A 84 -22.26 -1.87 3.93
CA GLY A 84 -21.76 -0.54 3.55
C GLY A 84 -21.50 0.40 4.74
N LYS A 85 -21.66 -0.06 5.97
CA LYS A 85 -21.44 0.74 7.18
C LYS A 85 -19.98 0.73 7.63
N CYS A 86 -19.05 0.91 6.69
CA CYS A 86 -17.62 0.94 6.98
C CYS A 86 -17.28 2.07 7.98
N GLY A 87 -16.61 1.69 9.09
CA GLY A 87 -16.22 2.63 10.13
C GLY A 87 -17.29 2.84 11.23
N VAL A 88 -18.36 2.06 11.23
CA VAL A 88 -19.32 2.01 12.34
C VAL A 88 -18.85 0.96 13.34
N GLU A 89 -18.89 1.30 14.63
CA GLU A 89 -18.57 0.39 15.72
C GLU A 89 -19.45 -0.88 15.65
N GLY A 90 -18.81 -2.06 15.73
CA GLY A 90 -19.48 -3.35 15.59
C GLY A 90 -19.64 -3.88 14.16
N CYS A 91 -19.15 -3.18 13.13
CA CYS A 91 -19.11 -3.70 11.78
C CYS A 91 -17.92 -4.65 11.61
N GLU A 92 -18.17 -5.95 11.49
CA GLU A 92 -17.15 -6.94 11.15
C GLU A 92 -16.88 -6.93 9.64
N CYS A 93 -15.76 -6.36 9.25
CA CYS A 93 -15.33 -6.41 7.86
C CYS A 93 -14.69 -7.77 7.54
N PRO A 94 -14.92 -8.33 6.34
CA PRO A 94 -14.23 -9.53 5.92
C PRO A 94 -12.72 -9.31 5.85
N PRO A 95 -11.90 -10.37 5.94
CA PRO A 95 -10.46 -10.27 5.74
C PRO A 95 -10.15 -9.62 4.40
N TYR A 96 -9.08 -8.83 4.35
CA TYR A 96 -8.62 -8.26 3.09
C TYR A 96 -8.06 -9.35 2.17
N THR A 97 -8.43 -9.28 0.93
CA THR A 97 -7.89 -10.15 -0.13
C THR A 97 -7.38 -9.28 -1.29
N PRO A 98 -6.18 -9.53 -1.79
CA PRO A 98 -5.28 -10.65 -1.47
C PRO A 98 -4.52 -10.48 -0.15
N ASP A 99 -4.04 -11.60 0.42
CA ASP A 99 -3.00 -11.58 1.44
C ASP A 99 -1.66 -11.29 0.74
N PHE A 100 -1.13 -10.08 0.89
CA PHE A 100 0.05 -9.63 0.15
C PHE A 100 1.32 -10.42 0.50
N VAL A 101 1.45 -10.89 1.74
CA VAL A 101 2.59 -11.73 2.16
C VAL A 101 2.55 -13.05 1.41
N LYS A 102 1.43 -13.78 1.47
CA LYS A 102 1.26 -15.04 0.74
C LYS A 102 1.33 -14.86 -0.77
N LEU A 103 0.85 -13.72 -1.28
CA LEU A 103 0.96 -13.38 -2.69
C LEU A 103 2.44 -13.28 -3.11
N ALA A 104 3.26 -12.52 -2.38
CA ALA A 104 4.69 -12.40 -2.65
C ALA A 104 5.37 -13.78 -2.60
N GLU A 105 5.11 -14.58 -1.57
CA GLU A 105 5.65 -15.92 -1.41
C GLU A 105 5.25 -16.86 -2.54
N SER A 106 4.03 -16.76 -3.06
CA SER A 106 3.57 -17.57 -4.19
C SER A 106 4.32 -17.31 -5.48
N TYR A 107 4.90 -16.11 -5.64
CA TYR A 107 5.80 -15.76 -6.74
C TYR A 107 7.28 -16.11 -6.48
N GLY A 108 7.63 -16.59 -5.28
CA GLY A 108 9.00 -16.86 -4.88
C GLY A 108 9.73 -15.65 -4.29
N ALA A 109 9.03 -14.56 -4.03
CA ALA A 109 9.54 -13.41 -3.28
C ALA A 109 9.46 -13.65 -1.77
N LYS A 110 10.01 -12.76 -0.96
CA LYS A 110 9.81 -12.76 0.49
C LYS A 110 8.68 -11.83 0.89
N GLY A 111 7.93 -12.20 1.93
CA GLY A 111 6.87 -11.39 2.52
C GLY A 111 7.08 -11.17 4.01
N ILE A 112 6.91 -9.95 4.47
CA ILE A 112 6.95 -9.56 5.88
C ILE A 112 5.72 -8.71 6.18
N ARG A 113 5.03 -8.94 7.31
CA ARG A 113 3.92 -8.09 7.74
C ARG A 113 4.26 -7.38 9.04
N VAL A 114 4.02 -6.07 9.07
CA VAL A 114 4.31 -5.18 10.18
C VAL A 114 3.01 -4.55 10.68
N PHE A 115 2.76 -4.69 11.98
CA PHE A 115 1.58 -4.12 12.64
C PHE A 115 1.91 -2.94 13.54
N LYS A 116 3.19 -2.80 13.96
CA LYS A 116 3.60 -1.81 14.93
C LYS A 116 4.85 -1.07 14.46
N ALA A 117 4.96 0.19 14.83
CA ALA A 117 6.10 1.03 14.47
C ALA A 117 7.44 0.48 14.98
N GLU A 118 7.45 -0.16 16.15
CA GLU A 118 8.64 -0.77 16.74
C GLU A 118 9.25 -1.90 15.90
N ASP A 119 8.45 -2.58 15.07
CA ASP A 119 8.88 -3.69 14.21
C ASP A 119 9.45 -3.23 12.86
N VAL A 120 9.31 -1.96 12.50
CA VAL A 120 9.70 -1.43 11.19
C VAL A 120 11.19 -1.61 10.92
N GLN A 121 12.05 -1.26 11.89
CA GLN A 121 13.49 -1.39 11.72
C GLN A 121 13.89 -2.84 11.46
N ALA A 122 13.39 -3.78 12.27
CA ALA A 122 13.68 -5.20 12.13
C ALA A 122 13.24 -5.75 10.76
N ALA A 123 12.09 -5.30 10.25
CA ALA A 123 11.60 -5.70 8.93
C ALA A 123 12.53 -5.24 7.81
N PHE A 124 13.05 -4.01 7.87
CA PHE A 124 14.03 -3.52 6.90
C PHE A 124 15.39 -4.22 7.01
N GLU A 125 15.84 -4.51 8.23
CA GLU A 125 17.07 -5.27 8.45
C GLU A 125 16.97 -6.68 7.88
N GLU A 126 15.82 -7.34 8.03
CA GLU A 126 15.57 -8.65 7.43
C GLU A 126 15.47 -8.58 5.90
N ALA A 127 14.76 -7.57 5.37
CA ALA A 127 14.65 -7.38 3.93
C ALA A 127 16.02 -7.17 3.25
N ARG A 128 16.92 -6.42 3.87
CA ARG A 128 18.27 -6.16 3.36
C ARG A 128 19.18 -7.39 3.31
N LYS A 129 18.91 -8.42 4.09
CA LYS A 129 19.66 -9.70 4.03
C LYS A 129 19.33 -10.47 2.75
N ASN A 130 18.20 -10.19 2.14
CA ASN A 130 17.79 -10.84 0.91
C ASN A 130 18.36 -10.11 -0.31
N THR A 131 19.30 -10.73 -1.00
CA THR A 131 20.05 -10.15 -2.12
C THR A 131 19.69 -10.76 -3.47
N LYS A 132 18.68 -11.64 -3.55
CA LYS A 132 18.37 -12.39 -4.78
C LYS A 132 16.94 -12.21 -5.30
N VAL A 133 15.99 -11.93 -4.42
CA VAL A 133 14.59 -11.81 -4.82
C VAL A 133 13.96 -10.58 -4.13
N PRO A 134 12.88 -10.03 -4.65
CA PRO A 134 12.22 -8.91 -3.99
C PRO A 134 11.68 -9.29 -2.61
N THR A 135 11.66 -8.33 -1.70
CA THR A 135 11.00 -8.48 -0.41
C THR A 135 9.84 -7.49 -0.32
N LEU A 136 8.63 -8.00 -0.11
CA LEU A 136 7.46 -7.19 0.20
C LEU A 136 7.37 -7.00 1.72
N ILE A 137 7.28 -5.76 2.16
CA ILE A 137 6.95 -5.41 3.55
C ILE A 137 5.56 -4.77 3.54
N GLU A 138 4.59 -5.46 4.11
CA GLU A 138 3.22 -4.97 4.27
C GLU A 138 3.08 -4.27 5.62
N PHE A 139 2.83 -2.97 5.59
CA PHE A 139 2.52 -2.17 6.77
C PHE A 139 1.02 -2.03 6.92
N ILE A 140 0.45 -2.55 8.00
CA ILE A 140 -0.96 -2.37 8.32
C ILE A 140 -1.11 -1.02 9.01
N ILE A 141 -1.81 -0.10 8.35
CA ILE A 141 -1.98 1.29 8.81
C ILE A 141 -3.45 1.61 9.07
N ASP A 142 -3.68 2.64 9.88
CA ASP A 142 -5.03 3.09 10.21
C ASP A 142 -5.72 3.69 8.97
N PRO A 143 -6.93 3.23 8.61
CA PRO A 143 -7.70 3.82 7.51
C PRO A 143 -8.19 5.25 7.79
N GLU A 144 -8.15 5.72 9.02
CA GLU A 144 -8.52 7.09 9.38
C GLU A 144 -7.37 8.09 9.27
N ASP A 145 -6.13 7.61 9.17
CA ASP A 145 -4.97 8.46 8.92
C ASP A 145 -5.06 9.09 7.53
N LEU A 146 -4.98 10.41 7.50
CA LEU A 146 -5.11 11.22 6.29
C LEU A 146 -3.79 11.86 5.91
N VAL A 147 -3.65 12.18 4.64
CA VAL A 147 -2.46 12.84 4.10
C VAL A 147 -2.65 14.35 4.16
N TYR A 148 -1.80 15.02 4.90
CA TYR A 148 -1.74 16.47 5.02
C TYR A 148 -0.33 17.01 4.73
N PRO A 149 -0.16 18.25 4.27
CA PRO A 149 -1.21 19.20 3.89
C PRO A 149 -1.93 18.81 2.60
N MET A 150 -3.17 19.28 2.42
CA MET A 150 -3.96 19.01 1.23
C MET A 150 -4.59 20.30 0.66
N VAL A 151 -4.61 20.43 -0.66
CA VAL A 151 -5.33 21.50 -1.35
C VAL A 151 -6.72 21.00 -1.74
N LYS A 152 -7.77 21.79 -1.44
CA LYS A 152 -9.13 21.45 -1.89
C LYS A 152 -9.23 21.56 -3.42
N PRO A 153 -10.13 20.81 -4.08
CA PRO A 153 -10.37 20.95 -5.52
C PRO A 153 -10.68 22.39 -5.89
N GLY A 154 -9.93 22.93 -6.89
CA GLY A 154 -10.05 24.32 -7.33
C GLY A 154 -9.46 25.38 -6.39
N GLY A 155 -8.83 24.97 -5.29
CA GLY A 155 -8.14 25.85 -4.36
C GLY A 155 -6.72 26.22 -4.79
N THR A 156 -6.14 27.18 -4.08
CA THR A 156 -4.75 27.62 -4.25
C THR A 156 -3.84 27.03 -3.18
N LEU A 157 -2.52 27.15 -3.33
CA LEU A 157 -1.54 26.74 -2.32
C LEU A 157 -1.63 27.56 -1.03
N GLU A 158 -2.33 28.70 -1.04
CA GLU A 158 -2.58 29.51 0.15
C GLU A 158 -3.75 28.98 0.99
N GLU A 159 -4.57 28.09 0.42
CA GLU A 159 -5.77 27.50 1.05
C GLU A 159 -5.53 26.04 1.48
N LEU A 160 -4.36 25.78 2.09
CA LEU A 160 -4.02 24.43 2.56
C LEU A 160 -4.91 24.00 3.73
N ILE A 161 -5.39 22.77 3.64
CA ILE A 161 -5.99 22.04 4.75
C ILE A 161 -4.84 21.36 5.50
N MET A 162 -4.62 21.74 6.76
CA MET A 162 -3.48 21.25 7.56
C MET A 162 -3.88 20.09 8.47
N ASP A 163 -5.14 20.05 8.88
CA ASP A 163 -5.74 19.05 9.76
C ASP A 163 -7.27 19.04 9.60
N CYS A 164 -7.97 18.11 10.27
CA CYS A 164 -9.44 18.09 10.36
C CYS A 164 -9.92 17.51 11.70
#